data_3314cb229636b15527c2e44d02e0225b
#
_entry.id   3314cb229636b15527c2e44d02e0225b
#
_cell.length_a   1.000
_cell.length_b   1.000
_cell.length_c   1.000
_cell.angle_alpha   90.00
_cell.angle_beta   90.00
_cell.angle_gamma   90.00
#
_symmetry.space_group_name_H-M   'P 1'
#
loop_
_entity.id
_entity.type
_entity.pdbx_description
1 polymer ?
#
loop_
_entity_poly.entity_id
_entity_poly.type
_entity_poly.pdbx_seq_one_letter_code
_entity_poly.pdbx_strand_id
1 'polypeptide(L)'
;MNDFLPAIYLSFLVALLAGTAIFIVRQILRTRKTESRLSQLQNKLKKEKGTAQEYYELGTLYLDKKLYVQATKLFQKALSTKEEVEPENRALVYNALGFTHFAQQQYDLAVRQYKEALKLNPEYVKALNNLGHVYERKQLVAPALEAYEQSLQYEPNNATAKRRAEALRKRSVTSS
;
A
#
# COMPACT_ATOMS: atom_id res chain seq x y z
N MET A 1 39.68 15.92 35.74
CA MET A 1 39.53 15.32 34.39
C MET A 1 38.08 14.93 34.05
N ASN A 2 37.11 15.28 34.89
CA ASN A 2 35.68 14.87 34.70
C ASN A 2 34.72 16.02 34.42
N ASP A 3 35.23 17.26 34.23
CA ASP A 3 34.38 18.46 34.11
C ASP A 3 33.69 18.59 32.75
N PHE A 4 34.14 17.84 31.73
CA PHE A 4 33.52 17.81 30.39
C PHE A 4 32.36 16.82 30.25
N LEU A 5 32.23 15.83 31.13
CA LEU A 5 31.18 14.82 31.07
C LEU A 5 29.76 15.43 31.18
N PRO A 6 29.48 16.34 32.13
CA PRO A 6 28.16 16.96 32.21
C PRO A 6 27.81 17.78 30.95
N ALA A 7 28.80 18.48 30.38
CA ALA A 7 28.59 19.25 29.16
C ALA A 7 28.28 18.35 27.95
N ILE A 8 28.93 17.20 27.83
CA ILE A 8 28.66 16.22 26.78
C ILE A 8 27.24 15.65 26.92
N TYR A 9 26.84 15.27 28.12
CA TYR A 9 25.48 14.77 28.37
C TYR A 9 24.40 15.82 28.07
N LEU A 10 24.65 17.07 28.47
CA LEU A 10 23.73 18.17 28.20
C LEU A 10 23.62 18.45 26.69
N SER A 11 24.72 18.45 25.97
CA SER A 11 24.73 18.64 24.51
C SER A 11 23.99 17.52 23.82
N PHE A 12 24.16 16.26 24.21
CA PHE A 12 23.44 15.11 23.67
C PHE A 12 21.94 15.22 23.96
N LEU A 13 21.56 15.60 25.18
CA LEU A 13 20.16 15.79 25.56
C LEU A 13 19.51 16.89 24.72
N VAL A 14 20.17 18.01 24.53
CA VAL A 14 19.67 19.14 23.70
C VAL A 14 19.50 18.68 22.24
N ALA A 15 20.47 17.95 21.69
CA ALA A 15 20.39 17.43 20.33
C ALA A 15 19.22 16.44 20.18
N LEU A 16 18.99 15.55 21.15
CA LEU A 16 17.88 14.63 21.17
C LEU A 16 16.52 15.35 21.23
N LEU A 17 16.41 16.35 22.11
CA LEU A 17 15.19 17.17 22.21
C LEU A 17 14.90 17.97 20.92
N ALA A 18 15.93 18.54 20.33
CA ALA A 18 15.79 19.25 19.04
C ALA A 18 15.36 18.30 17.92
N GLY A 19 15.96 17.10 17.84
CA GLY A 19 15.58 16.06 16.87
C GLY A 19 14.15 15.61 17.03
N THR A 20 13.70 15.35 18.27
CA THR A 20 12.30 14.98 18.56
C THR A 20 11.31 16.11 18.23
N ALA A 21 11.66 17.36 18.54
CA ALA A 21 10.83 18.52 18.21
C ALA A 21 10.65 18.67 16.70
N ILE A 22 11.74 18.58 15.93
CA ILE A 22 11.69 18.63 14.46
C ILE A 22 10.83 17.48 13.92
N PHE A 23 10.98 16.27 14.45
CA PHE A 23 10.18 15.11 14.05
C PHE A 23 8.67 15.36 14.29
N ILE A 24 8.31 15.86 15.48
CA ILE A 24 6.92 16.17 15.84
C ILE A 24 6.34 17.24 14.93
N VAL A 25 7.07 18.33 14.68
CA VAL A 25 6.62 19.41 13.78
C VAL A 25 6.37 18.86 12.37
N ARG A 26 7.31 18.08 11.82
CA ARG A 26 7.12 17.43 10.51
C ARG A 26 5.89 16.54 10.48
N GLN A 27 5.67 15.76 11.53
CA GLN A 27 4.51 14.89 11.65
C GLN A 27 3.19 15.70 11.68
N ILE A 28 3.14 16.79 12.45
CA ILE A 28 1.96 17.67 12.51
C ILE A 28 1.68 18.29 11.15
N LEU A 29 2.70 18.81 10.46
CA LEU A 29 2.53 19.43 9.14
C LEU A 29 2.02 18.41 8.11
N ARG A 30 2.57 17.18 8.12
CA ARG A 30 2.12 16.09 7.25
C ARG A 30 0.66 15.73 7.53
N THR A 31 0.29 15.57 8.78
CA THR A 31 -1.09 15.25 9.20
C THR A 31 -2.06 16.35 8.79
N ARG A 32 -1.72 17.63 9.03
CA ARG A 32 -2.55 18.77 8.63
C ARG A 32 -2.79 18.80 7.11
N LYS A 33 -1.76 18.56 6.30
CA LYS A 33 -1.89 18.50 4.83
C LYS A 33 -2.85 17.38 4.42
N THR A 34 -2.73 16.18 5.01
CA THR A 34 -3.59 15.03 4.71
C THR A 34 -5.04 15.29 5.11
N GLU A 35 -5.29 15.85 6.31
CA GLU A 35 -6.64 16.18 6.78
C GLU A 35 -7.28 17.30 5.94
N SER A 36 -6.52 18.32 5.57
CA SER A 36 -7.01 19.39 4.69
C SER A 36 -7.44 18.83 3.32
N ARG A 37 -6.62 17.95 2.73
CA ARG A 37 -6.94 17.31 1.44
C ARG A 37 -8.16 16.39 1.55
N LEU A 38 -8.25 15.62 2.63
CA LEU A 38 -9.41 14.79 2.93
C LEU A 38 -10.70 15.62 2.97
N SER A 39 -10.70 16.69 3.76
CA SER A 39 -11.85 17.59 3.90
C SER A 39 -12.24 18.25 2.56
N GLN A 40 -11.25 18.69 1.78
CA GLN A 40 -11.47 19.28 0.46
C GLN A 40 -12.16 18.31 -0.49
N LEU A 41 -11.64 17.06 -0.61
CA LEU A 41 -12.22 16.04 -1.48
C LEU A 41 -13.61 15.62 -1.00
N GLN A 42 -13.82 15.44 0.31
CA GLN A 42 -15.12 15.12 0.87
C GLN A 42 -16.17 16.20 0.55
N ASN A 43 -15.80 17.47 0.71
CA ASN A 43 -16.71 18.58 0.45
C ASN A 43 -17.03 18.72 -1.05
N LYS A 44 -16.04 18.52 -1.91
CA LYS A 44 -16.24 18.52 -3.36
C LYS A 44 -17.19 17.38 -3.78
N LEU A 45 -16.86 16.13 -3.40
CA LEU A 45 -17.58 14.94 -3.84
C LEU A 45 -18.96 14.75 -3.19
N LYS A 46 -19.33 15.59 -2.21
CA LYS A 46 -20.72 15.72 -1.73
C LYS A 46 -21.59 16.58 -2.65
N LYS A 47 -20.99 17.52 -3.37
CA LYS A 47 -21.71 18.53 -4.16
C LYS A 47 -21.77 18.15 -5.64
N GLU A 48 -20.74 17.49 -6.15
CA GLU A 48 -20.59 17.17 -7.57
C GLU A 48 -19.98 15.78 -7.79
N LYS A 49 -20.10 15.26 -9.00
CA LYS A 49 -19.42 14.03 -9.41
C LYS A 49 -17.94 14.31 -9.55
N GLY A 50 -17.12 13.42 -9.00
CA GLY A 50 -15.67 13.49 -9.12
C GLY A 50 -15.14 12.75 -10.33
N THR A 51 -13.85 12.98 -10.59
CA THR A 51 -13.04 12.23 -11.53
C THR A 51 -12.62 10.87 -10.94
N ALA A 52 -12.16 9.95 -11.80
CA ALA A 52 -11.57 8.68 -11.36
C ALA A 52 -10.43 8.90 -10.37
N GLN A 53 -9.58 9.88 -10.67
CA GLN A 53 -8.44 10.25 -9.82
C GLN A 53 -8.88 10.76 -8.44
N GLU A 54 -9.91 11.60 -8.36
CA GLU A 54 -10.42 12.14 -7.09
C GLU A 54 -11.05 11.05 -6.21
N TYR A 55 -11.81 10.14 -6.80
CA TYR A 55 -12.33 8.98 -6.08
C TYR A 55 -11.22 8.07 -5.60
N TYR A 56 -10.20 7.82 -6.43
CA TYR A 56 -9.03 7.03 -6.04
C TYR A 56 -8.27 7.68 -4.88
N GLU A 57 -8.01 8.98 -4.97
CA GLU A 57 -7.29 9.73 -3.93
C GLU A 57 -8.06 9.69 -2.59
N LEU A 58 -9.35 10.00 -2.60
CA LEU A 58 -10.17 9.93 -1.38
C LEU A 58 -10.25 8.49 -0.84
N GLY A 59 -10.35 7.49 -1.72
CA GLY A 59 -10.31 6.07 -1.35
C GLY A 59 -9.02 5.69 -0.64
N THR A 60 -7.89 6.18 -1.13
CA THR A 60 -6.57 5.94 -0.51
C THR A 60 -6.46 6.61 0.87
N LEU A 61 -6.96 7.83 1.02
CA LEU A 61 -7.01 8.52 2.32
C LEU A 61 -7.88 7.75 3.33
N TYR A 62 -8.99 7.17 2.90
CA TYR A 62 -9.82 6.33 3.76
C TYR A 62 -9.15 4.99 4.08
N LEU A 63 -8.43 4.40 3.13
CA LEU A 63 -7.65 3.18 3.34
C LEU A 63 -6.57 3.39 4.41
N ASP A 64 -5.84 4.50 4.36
CA ASP A 64 -4.83 4.89 5.35
C ASP A 64 -5.44 5.04 6.75
N LYS A 65 -6.69 5.49 6.82
CA LYS A 65 -7.48 5.58 8.06
C LYS A 65 -8.15 4.25 8.45
N LYS A 66 -7.92 3.17 7.71
CA LYS A 66 -8.54 1.84 7.90
C LYS A 66 -10.07 1.84 7.76
N LEU A 67 -10.61 2.83 7.07
CA LEU A 67 -12.03 2.93 6.74
C LEU A 67 -12.34 2.12 5.48
N TYR A 68 -12.17 0.80 5.57
CA TYR A 68 -12.13 -0.11 4.41
C TYR A 68 -13.42 -0.11 3.59
N VAL A 69 -14.58 -0.07 4.24
CA VAL A 69 -15.89 -0.06 3.55
C VAL A 69 -16.04 1.20 2.69
N GLN A 70 -15.67 2.37 3.23
CA GLN A 70 -15.71 3.63 2.51
C GLN A 70 -14.68 3.66 1.38
N ALA A 71 -13.47 3.17 1.63
CA ALA A 71 -12.42 3.03 0.61
C ALA A 71 -12.88 2.15 -0.56
N THR A 72 -13.46 0.98 -0.28
CA THR A 72 -14.03 0.07 -1.30
C THR A 72 -15.03 0.79 -2.20
N LYS A 73 -16.01 1.51 -1.61
CA LYS A 73 -17.03 2.24 -2.37
C LYS A 73 -16.41 3.31 -3.29
N LEU A 74 -15.37 3.98 -2.82
CA LEU A 74 -14.70 5.02 -3.61
C LEU A 74 -13.86 4.43 -4.75
N PHE A 75 -13.14 3.34 -4.53
CA PHE A 75 -12.42 2.65 -5.59
C PHE A 75 -13.39 2.09 -6.66
N GLN A 76 -14.54 1.55 -6.25
CA GLN A 76 -15.58 1.13 -7.19
C GLN A 76 -16.12 2.31 -8.00
N LYS A 77 -16.34 3.48 -7.37
CA LYS A 77 -16.72 4.69 -8.09
C LYS A 77 -15.64 5.12 -9.07
N ALA A 78 -14.35 5.09 -8.68
CA ALA A 78 -13.26 5.40 -9.59
C ALA A 78 -13.26 4.50 -10.83
N LEU A 79 -13.53 3.20 -10.68
CA LEU A 79 -13.60 2.25 -11.79
C LEU A 79 -14.84 2.43 -12.66
N SER A 80 -15.93 3.00 -12.12
CA SER A 80 -17.21 3.18 -12.81
C SER A 80 -17.37 4.55 -13.50
N THR A 81 -16.38 5.43 -13.41
CA THR A 81 -16.40 6.70 -14.14
C THR A 81 -16.43 6.45 -15.65
N LYS A 82 -17.10 7.34 -16.38
CA LYS A 82 -17.13 7.29 -17.85
C LYS A 82 -15.89 7.93 -18.50
N GLU A 83 -14.98 8.42 -17.69
CA GLU A 83 -13.72 8.98 -18.10
C GLU A 83 -12.84 7.91 -18.77
N GLU A 84 -12.18 8.28 -19.85
CA GLU A 84 -11.12 7.47 -20.42
C GLU A 84 -9.91 7.55 -19.48
N VAL A 85 -9.57 6.44 -18.86
CA VAL A 85 -8.48 6.33 -17.89
C VAL A 85 -7.47 5.33 -18.42
N GLU A 86 -6.20 5.73 -18.46
CA GLU A 86 -5.10 4.89 -18.88
C GLU A 86 -5.12 3.54 -18.14
N PRO A 87 -4.80 2.41 -18.84
CA PRO A 87 -4.81 1.08 -18.24
C PRO A 87 -4.01 0.97 -16.95
N GLU A 88 -2.84 1.61 -16.89
CA GLU A 88 -1.95 1.65 -15.74
C GLU A 88 -2.62 2.31 -14.53
N ASN A 89 -3.31 3.42 -14.73
CA ASN A 89 -4.05 4.12 -13.68
C ASN A 89 -5.24 3.27 -13.19
N ARG A 90 -5.92 2.56 -14.07
CA ARG A 90 -6.96 1.60 -13.66
C ARG A 90 -6.38 0.42 -12.89
N ALA A 91 -5.19 -0.06 -13.25
CA ALA A 91 -4.46 -1.10 -12.52
C ALA A 91 -4.12 -0.66 -11.10
N LEU A 92 -3.75 0.62 -10.89
CA LEU A 92 -3.55 1.18 -9.54
C LEU A 92 -4.82 1.08 -8.69
N VAL A 93 -5.98 1.41 -9.26
CA VAL A 93 -7.27 1.34 -8.54
C VAL A 93 -7.62 -0.10 -8.17
N TYR A 94 -7.46 -1.05 -9.11
CA TYR A 94 -7.67 -2.47 -8.84
C TYR A 94 -6.73 -3.00 -7.76
N ASN A 95 -5.45 -2.63 -7.80
CA ASN A 95 -4.50 -3.02 -6.76
C ASN A 95 -4.90 -2.45 -5.38
N ALA A 96 -5.33 -1.20 -5.30
CA ALA A 96 -5.80 -0.59 -4.05
C ALA A 96 -7.07 -1.28 -3.52
N LEU A 97 -8.00 -1.63 -4.41
CA LEU A 97 -9.22 -2.36 -4.08
C LEU A 97 -8.88 -3.78 -3.59
N GLY A 98 -7.94 -4.46 -4.25
CA GLY A 98 -7.42 -5.75 -3.81
C GLY A 98 -6.82 -5.70 -2.41
N PHE A 99 -6.00 -4.68 -2.12
CA PHE A 99 -5.43 -4.47 -0.80
C PHE A 99 -6.51 -4.19 0.26
N THR A 100 -7.54 -3.43 -0.10
CA THR A 100 -8.66 -3.14 0.80
C THR A 100 -9.43 -4.41 1.15
N HIS A 101 -9.69 -5.30 0.18
CA HIS A 101 -10.29 -6.60 0.43
C HIS A 101 -9.38 -7.51 1.26
N PHE A 102 -8.08 -7.51 0.98
CA PHE A 102 -7.10 -8.26 1.78
C PHE A 102 -7.11 -7.83 3.25
N ALA A 103 -7.13 -6.52 3.52
CA ALA A 103 -7.18 -5.98 4.88
C ALA A 103 -8.47 -6.39 5.63
N GLN A 104 -9.54 -6.67 4.89
CA GLN A 104 -10.81 -7.20 5.42
C GLN A 104 -10.85 -8.74 5.45
N GLN A 105 -9.73 -9.42 5.16
CA GLN A 105 -9.61 -10.88 5.06
C GLN A 105 -10.50 -11.51 3.98
N GLN A 106 -10.97 -10.72 3.03
CA GLN A 106 -11.76 -11.16 1.88
C GLN A 106 -10.80 -11.62 0.76
N TYR A 107 -10.09 -12.72 1.00
CA TYR A 107 -8.95 -13.13 0.18
C TYR A 107 -9.33 -13.44 -1.27
N ASP A 108 -10.49 -14.05 -1.52
CA ASP A 108 -10.93 -14.37 -2.89
C ASP A 108 -11.21 -13.11 -3.71
N LEU A 109 -11.82 -12.10 -3.08
CA LEU A 109 -12.04 -10.80 -3.71
C LEU A 109 -10.70 -10.10 -3.95
N ALA A 110 -9.77 -10.16 -3.00
CA ALA A 110 -8.43 -9.59 -3.17
C ALA A 110 -7.69 -10.21 -4.37
N VAL A 111 -7.68 -11.54 -4.48
CA VAL A 111 -7.08 -12.27 -5.63
C VAL A 111 -7.69 -11.78 -6.94
N ARG A 112 -9.02 -11.69 -7.01
CA ARG A 112 -9.72 -11.23 -8.20
C ARG A 112 -9.28 -9.83 -8.60
N GLN A 113 -9.22 -8.89 -7.66
CA GLN A 113 -8.83 -7.51 -7.97
C GLN A 113 -7.36 -7.40 -8.40
N TYR A 114 -6.45 -8.12 -7.76
CA TYR A 114 -5.04 -8.13 -8.19
C TYR A 114 -4.88 -8.73 -9.59
N LYS A 115 -5.64 -9.76 -9.93
CA LYS A 115 -5.63 -10.31 -11.29
C LYS A 115 -6.18 -9.31 -12.32
N GLU A 116 -7.22 -8.53 -12.00
CA GLU A 116 -7.68 -7.45 -12.89
C GLU A 116 -6.60 -6.36 -13.06
N ALA A 117 -5.86 -6.01 -11.99
CA ALA A 117 -4.74 -5.09 -12.10
C ALA A 117 -3.65 -5.63 -13.05
N LEU A 118 -3.32 -6.92 -12.94
CA LEU A 118 -2.29 -7.56 -13.76
C LEU A 118 -2.72 -7.82 -15.22
N LYS A 119 -4.01 -7.91 -15.52
CA LYS A 119 -4.50 -7.92 -16.91
C LYS A 119 -4.25 -6.58 -17.61
N LEU A 120 -4.35 -5.48 -16.87
CA LEU A 120 -4.14 -4.13 -17.39
C LEU A 120 -2.66 -3.75 -17.42
N ASN A 121 -1.88 -4.21 -16.44
CA ASN A 121 -0.44 -4.00 -16.36
C ASN A 121 0.23 -5.28 -15.84
N PRO A 122 0.66 -6.18 -16.74
CA PRO A 122 1.32 -7.45 -16.37
C PRO A 122 2.63 -7.27 -15.57
N GLU A 123 3.33 -6.16 -15.76
CA GLU A 123 4.60 -5.84 -15.10
C GLU A 123 4.43 -5.15 -13.74
N TYR A 124 3.21 -5.08 -13.23
CA TYR A 124 2.93 -4.38 -11.98
C TYR A 124 3.42 -5.18 -10.77
N VAL A 125 4.72 -5.06 -10.48
CA VAL A 125 5.46 -5.77 -9.42
C VAL A 125 4.74 -5.71 -8.06
N LYS A 126 4.18 -4.56 -7.70
CA LYS A 126 3.45 -4.43 -6.43
C LYS A 126 2.19 -5.30 -6.39
N ALA A 127 1.46 -5.41 -7.50
CA ALA A 127 0.29 -6.27 -7.60
C ALA A 127 0.68 -7.76 -7.55
N LEU A 128 1.78 -8.15 -8.22
CA LEU A 128 2.36 -9.51 -8.15
C LEU A 128 2.74 -9.89 -6.71
N ASN A 129 3.45 -9.01 -6.01
CA ASN A 129 3.83 -9.25 -4.61
C ASN A 129 2.61 -9.36 -3.69
N ASN A 130 1.61 -8.51 -3.89
CA ASN A 130 0.37 -8.56 -3.13
C ASN A 130 -0.41 -9.85 -3.43
N LEU A 131 -0.48 -10.27 -4.69
CA LEU A 131 -1.12 -11.53 -5.10
C LEU A 131 -0.43 -12.74 -4.45
N GLY A 132 0.91 -12.79 -4.50
CA GLY A 132 1.69 -13.81 -3.81
C GLY A 132 1.37 -13.86 -2.31
N HIS A 133 1.31 -12.70 -1.66
CA HIS A 133 0.98 -12.62 -0.23
C HIS A 133 -0.44 -13.12 0.08
N VAL A 134 -1.44 -12.80 -0.76
CA VAL A 134 -2.79 -13.35 -0.57
C VAL A 134 -2.80 -14.87 -0.72
N TYR A 135 -2.09 -15.42 -1.71
CA TYR A 135 -1.97 -16.86 -1.88
C TYR A 135 -1.29 -17.54 -0.69
N GLU A 136 -0.26 -16.91 -0.09
CA GLU A 136 0.32 -17.41 1.16
C GLU A 136 -0.71 -17.45 2.30
N ARG A 137 -1.53 -16.40 2.45
CA ARG A 137 -2.61 -16.35 3.47
C ARG A 137 -3.67 -17.44 3.24
N LYS A 138 -3.88 -17.83 2.00
CA LYS A 138 -4.75 -18.95 1.60
C LYS A 138 -4.04 -20.31 1.65
N GLN A 139 -2.78 -20.36 2.04
CA GLN A 139 -1.93 -21.58 2.06
C GLN A 139 -1.73 -22.23 0.69
N LEU A 140 -1.87 -21.46 -0.38
CA LEU A 140 -1.66 -21.89 -1.75
C LEU A 140 -0.20 -21.66 -2.17
N VAL A 141 0.68 -22.61 -1.82
CA VAL A 141 2.14 -22.48 -1.95
C VAL A 141 2.57 -22.27 -3.40
N ALA A 142 2.12 -23.13 -4.33
CA ALA A 142 2.54 -23.06 -5.73
C ALA A 142 2.10 -21.75 -6.41
N PRO A 143 0.83 -21.29 -6.33
CA PRO A 143 0.44 -20.00 -6.87
C PRO A 143 1.14 -18.80 -6.20
N ALA A 144 1.48 -18.89 -4.90
CA ALA A 144 2.23 -17.84 -4.23
C ALA A 144 3.66 -17.74 -4.76
N LEU A 145 4.34 -18.88 -4.92
CA LEU A 145 5.69 -18.93 -5.49
C LEU A 145 5.72 -18.36 -6.90
N GLU A 146 4.79 -18.79 -7.76
CA GLU A 146 4.67 -18.30 -9.13
C GLU A 146 4.54 -16.77 -9.20
N ALA A 147 3.66 -16.18 -8.37
CA ALA A 147 3.46 -14.74 -8.35
C ALA A 147 4.74 -13.97 -7.92
N TYR A 148 5.49 -14.50 -6.96
CA TYR A 148 6.77 -13.89 -6.56
C TYR A 148 7.87 -14.09 -7.62
N GLU A 149 7.90 -15.22 -8.29
CA GLU A 149 8.84 -15.47 -9.39
C GLU A 149 8.58 -14.56 -10.58
N GLN A 150 7.32 -14.34 -10.96
CA GLN A 150 6.94 -13.34 -11.95
C GLN A 150 7.38 -11.92 -11.54
N SER A 151 7.18 -11.56 -10.27
CA SER A 151 7.68 -10.28 -9.74
C SER A 151 9.19 -10.12 -9.92
N LEU A 152 9.97 -11.19 -9.69
CA LEU A 152 11.42 -11.19 -9.85
C LEU A 152 11.87 -11.16 -11.31
N GLN A 153 11.06 -11.57 -12.27
CA GLN A 153 11.36 -11.39 -13.70
C GLN A 153 11.39 -9.91 -14.08
N TYR A 154 10.47 -9.10 -13.55
CA TYR A 154 10.42 -7.66 -13.81
C TYR A 154 11.34 -6.86 -12.90
N GLU A 155 11.50 -7.25 -11.65
CA GLU A 155 12.34 -6.59 -10.66
C GLU A 155 13.24 -7.59 -9.93
N PRO A 156 14.40 -8.01 -10.53
CA PRO A 156 15.28 -9.05 -9.98
C PRO A 156 15.81 -8.75 -8.56
N ASN A 157 15.89 -7.47 -8.19
CA ASN A 157 16.36 -7.03 -6.87
C ASN A 157 15.25 -6.80 -5.86
N ASN A 158 14.00 -7.22 -6.13
CA ASN A 158 12.90 -7.10 -5.20
C ASN A 158 13.12 -7.96 -3.96
N ALA A 159 13.56 -7.32 -2.87
CA ALA A 159 13.91 -8.01 -1.62
C ALA A 159 12.72 -8.78 -1.01
N THR A 160 11.50 -8.27 -1.17
CA THR A 160 10.30 -8.93 -0.66
C THR A 160 10.01 -10.22 -1.41
N ALA A 161 9.94 -10.15 -2.75
CA ALA A 161 9.69 -11.32 -3.59
C ALA A 161 10.78 -12.38 -3.40
N LYS A 162 12.05 -11.98 -3.39
CA LYS A 162 13.19 -12.89 -3.19
C LYS A 162 13.07 -13.67 -1.88
N ARG A 163 12.92 -12.96 -0.78
CA ARG A 163 12.82 -13.57 0.56
C ARG A 163 11.61 -14.53 0.65
N ARG A 164 10.46 -14.13 0.08
CA ARG A 164 9.23 -14.95 0.12
C ARG A 164 9.34 -16.17 -0.76
N ALA A 165 9.83 -16.04 -1.99
CA ALA A 165 10.04 -17.18 -2.91
C ALA A 165 10.99 -18.22 -2.30
N GLU A 166 12.13 -17.78 -1.73
CA GLU A 166 13.08 -18.67 -1.06
C GLU A 166 12.45 -19.41 0.12
N ALA A 167 11.65 -18.74 0.94
CA ALA A 167 10.97 -19.37 2.07
C ALA A 167 9.94 -20.42 1.61
N LEU A 168 9.20 -20.13 0.53
CA LEU A 168 8.22 -21.07 -0.02
C LEU A 168 8.87 -22.29 -0.67
N ARG A 169 9.99 -22.12 -1.39
CA ARG A 169 10.76 -23.24 -1.95
C ARG A 169 11.25 -24.20 -0.86
N LYS A 170 11.78 -23.69 0.24
CA LYS A 170 12.20 -24.53 1.37
C LYS A 170 11.04 -25.34 1.95
N ARG A 171 9.87 -24.74 2.10
CA ARG A 171 8.67 -25.41 2.62
C ARG A 171 8.15 -26.52 1.68
N SER A 172 8.21 -26.32 0.37
CA SER A 172 7.76 -27.32 -0.58
C SER A 172 8.64 -28.58 -0.57
N VAL A 173 9.96 -28.42 -0.33
CA VAL A 173 10.92 -29.57 -0.24
C VAL A 173 10.74 -30.35 1.07
N THR A 174 10.34 -29.71 2.16
CA THR A 174 10.16 -30.38 3.46
C THR A 174 8.79 -31.05 3.64
N SER A 175 7.85 -30.83 2.74
CA SER A 175 6.50 -31.41 2.75
C SER A 175 6.29 -32.51 1.70
N SER A 176 7.31 -32.84 0.94
CA SER A 176 7.40 -33.99 0.03
C SER A 176 8.18 -35.14 0.69
#